data_d395b5cb1b131342ba65b84b83490343
#
_entry.id   d395b5cb1b131342ba65b84b83490343
#
_cell.length_a   1.000
_cell.length_b   1.000
_cell.length_c   1.000
_cell.angle_alpha   90.00
_cell.angle_beta   90.00
_cell.angle_gamma   90.00
#
_symmetry.space_group_name_H-M   'P 1'
#
loop_
_entity.id
_entity.type
_entity.pdbx_description
1 polymer ?
#
loop_
_entity_poly.entity_id
_entity_poly.type
_entity_poly.pdbx_seq_one_letter_code
_entity_poly.pdbx_strand_id
1 'polypeptide(L)'
;MKTEFTQERILSALKEARSKLEAVEQSKNERVAIVGMAGRFPGANNIDEFWQNLCNGVNSIQFLSDEELLNSGVDAETLNRPNYVKAYSSFPDFDGFDASFFGYSPREAEVMDPQHRVFLECAWSALEQAGYDPQQYDGAIGVYGGSSLNSYIINLFSNSNLRTNTDNVQAVVSNVMGLMPTRVSYKLNLTGPSCGVQTGCSTSLVSVHLACQSLLNGECDMALAGGVSVGADRKSGYIYQADGVLSPDGYCRSFDARGEGTVFGNGVGIVVLKKLSYAIADGDCIYAVIKGSAINNDGSQKVGLTAPSVTGQAEVIAATLEKAGINPETIGYIETHGTGTALGDPIEIAALNKIFRQHTKEINFCALASVKSNIGHLDAAAGIAGLIKAALAVKYGKIPPSLNFESPNPQIDFENSPFY
;
A
#
# COMPACT_ATOMS: atom_id res chain seq x y z
N MET A 1 6.44 -13.42 -63.38
CA MET A 1 7.53 -13.23 -62.40
C MET A 1 7.48 -11.89 -61.65
N LYS A 2 7.46 -10.69 -62.25
CA LYS A 2 7.40 -9.42 -61.52
C LYS A 2 6.10 -9.22 -60.71
N THR A 3 4.95 -9.68 -61.20
CA THR A 3 3.64 -9.53 -60.57
C THR A 3 3.43 -10.48 -59.38
N GLU A 4 3.91 -11.73 -59.44
CA GLU A 4 3.86 -12.71 -58.36
C GLU A 4 4.76 -12.33 -57.18
N PHE A 5 5.97 -11.82 -57.47
CA PHE A 5 6.89 -11.33 -56.43
C PHE A 5 6.33 -10.13 -55.68
N THR A 6 5.46 -9.35 -56.28
CA THR A 6 4.77 -8.22 -55.69
C THR A 6 3.59 -8.68 -54.81
N GLN A 7 2.83 -9.68 -55.25
CA GLN A 7 1.72 -10.26 -54.48
C GLN A 7 2.20 -10.97 -53.20
N GLU A 8 3.26 -11.78 -53.28
CA GLU A 8 3.86 -12.42 -52.11
C GLU A 8 4.40 -11.42 -51.08
N ARG A 9 5.03 -10.33 -51.52
CA ARG A 9 5.49 -9.25 -50.64
C ARG A 9 4.32 -8.51 -49.95
N ILE A 10 3.25 -8.25 -50.70
CA ILE A 10 2.05 -7.62 -50.13
C ILE A 10 1.39 -8.55 -49.10
N LEU A 11 1.29 -9.85 -49.42
CA LEU A 11 0.71 -10.85 -48.51
C LEU A 11 1.56 -11.01 -47.24
N SER A 12 2.89 -11.00 -47.36
CA SER A 12 3.80 -11.03 -46.21
C SER A 12 3.67 -9.78 -45.36
N ALA A 13 3.61 -8.60 -45.94
CA ALA A 13 3.44 -7.34 -45.25
C ALA A 13 2.07 -7.25 -44.54
N LEU A 14 1.00 -7.76 -45.16
CA LEU A 14 -0.33 -7.85 -44.56
C LEU A 14 -0.37 -8.83 -43.36
N LYS A 15 0.30 -9.98 -43.48
CA LYS A 15 0.43 -10.92 -42.36
C LYS A 15 1.20 -10.32 -41.19
N GLU A 16 2.29 -9.62 -41.47
CA GLU A 16 3.09 -8.94 -40.45
C GLU A 16 2.30 -7.79 -39.80
N ALA A 17 1.59 -6.98 -40.60
CA ALA A 17 0.73 -5.91 -40.07
C ALA A 17 -0.42 -6.46 -39.21
N ARG A 18 -1.04 -7.59 -39.64
CA ARG A 18 -2.06 -8.27 -38.87
C ARG A 18 -1.53 -8.83 -37.54
N SER A 19 -0.38 -9.49 -37.58
CA SER A 19 0.29 -10.00 -36.38
C SER A 19 0.67 -8.87 -35.41
N LYS A 20 1.15 -7.74 -35.93
CA LYS A 20 1.42 -6.54 -35.12
C LYS A 20 0.14 -5.95 -34.51
N LEU A 21 -0.95 -5.92 -35.30
CA LEU A 21 -2.25 -5.45 -34.80
C LEU A 21 -2.80 -6.36 -33.68
N GLU A 22 -2.77 -7.67 -33.89
CA GLU A 22 -3.18 -8.67 -32.91
C GLU A 22 -2.32 -8.57 -31.64
N ALA A 23 -1.01 -8.36 -31.75
CA ALA A 23 -0.12 -8.13 -30.61
C ALA A 23 -0.45 -6.82 -29.86
N VAL A 24 -0.78 -5.74 -30.56
CA VAL A 24 -1.21 -4.47 -29.96
C VAL A 24 -2.57 -4.62 -29.27
N GLU A 25 -3.52 -5.35 -29.87
CA GLU A 25 -4.82 -5.62 -29.24
C GLU A 25 -4.68 -6.51 -28.00
N GLN A 26 -3.84 -7.54 -28.05
CA GLN A 26 -3.51 -8.36 -26.86
C GLN A 26 -2.84 -7.52 -25.77
N SER A 27 -1.89 -6.67 -26.13
CA SER A 27 -1.22 -5.75 -25.18
C SER A 27 -2.21 -4.78 -24.51
N LYS A 28 -3.20 -4.26 -25.25
CA LYS A 28 -4.25 -3.40 -24.67
C LYS A 28 -5.17 -4.13 -23.71
N ASN A 29 -5.34 -5.43 -23.86
CA ASN A 29 -6.21 -6.27 -23.04
C ASN A 29 -5.43 -7.00 -21.92
N GLU A 30 -4.10 -6.87 -21.88
CA GLU A 30 -3.28 -7.48 -20.86
C GLU A 30 -3.62 -6.93 -19.46
N ARG A 31 -3.55 -7.77 -18.47
CA ARG A 31 -3.84 -7.45 -17.07
C ARG A 31 -2.66 -7.87 -16.21
N VAL A 32 -2.67 -7.45 -14.96
CA VAL A 32 -1.61 -7.79 -14.00
C VAL A 32 -2.18 -8.68 -12.92
N ALA A 33 -1.55 -9.82 -12.70
CA ALA A 33 -1.89 -10.76 -11.63
C ALA A 33 -1.07 -10.45 -10.37
N ILE A 34 -1.71 -10.56 -9.21
CA ILE A 34 -1.03 -10.66 -7.92
C ILE A 34 -0.77 -12.14 -7.70
N VAL A 35 0.51 -12.54 -7.74
CA VAL A 35 0.95 -13.94 -7.64
C VAL A 35 1.59 -14.27 -6.29
N GLY A 36 1.91 -13.25 -5.49
CA GLY A 36 2.42 -13.39 -4.14
C GLY A 36 2.15 -12.15 -3.30
N MET A 37 2.13 -12.32 -1.98
CA MET A 37 1.92 -11.23 -1.03
C MET A 37 2.63 -11.54 0.27
N ALA A 38 3.32 -10.56 0.85
CA ALA A 38 3.84 -10.64 2.21
C ALA A 38 3.56 -9.34 2.96
N GLY A 39 3.49 -9.41 4.27
CA GLY A 39 3.31 -8.23 5.11
C GLY A 39 3.35 -8.56 6.59
N ARG A 40 3.68 -7.54 7.37
CA ARG A 40 3.53 -7.51 8.84
C ARG A 40 2.70 -6.30 9.19
N PHE A 41 1.62 -6.54 9.90
CA PHE A 41 0.62 -5.53 10.25
C PHE A 41 0.38 -5.54 11.75
N PRO A 42 -0.20 -4.50 12.34
CA PRO A 42 -0.58 -4.51 13.74
C PRO A 42 -1.37 -5.77 14.12
N GLY A 43 -0.88 -6.50 15.12
CA GLY A 43 -1.46 -7.76 15.57
C GLY A 43 -1.24 -8.98 14.65
N ALA A 44 -0.44 -8.86 13.57
CA ALA A 44 -0.22 -9.95 12.62
C ALA A 44 1.21 -9.93 12.06
N ASN A 45 1.89 -11.08 12.11
CA ASN A 45 3.26 -11.28 11.61
C ASN A 45 3.30 -11.73 10.13
N ASN A 46 2.16 -12.14 9.59
CA ASN A 46 2.02 -12.62 8.23
C ASN A 46 0.62 -12.35 7.69
N ILE A 47 0.42 -12.67 6.41
CA ILE A 47 -0.84 -12.42 5.69
C ILE A 47 -2.00 -13.28 6.21
N ASP A 48 -1.74 -14.50 6.67
CA ASP A 48 -2.79 -15.41 7.16
C ASP A 48 -3.33 -14.94 8.51
N GLU A 49 -2.45 -14.54 9.44
CA GLU A 49 -2.84 -13.92 10.71
C GLU A 49 -3.61 -12.62 10.47
N PHE A 50 -3.12 -11.79 9.53
CA PHE A 50 -3.80 -10.55 9.17
C PHE A 50 -5.23 -10.82 8.67
N TRP A 51 -5.40 -11.77 7.76
CA TRP A 51 -6.72 -12.14 7.26
C TRP A 51 -7.65 -12.69 8.34
N GLN A 52 -7.14 -13.56 9.20
CA GLN A 52 -7.89 -14.10 10.33
C GLN A 52 -8.36 -13.00 11.28
N ASN A 53 -7.48 -12.07 11.64
CA ASN A 53 -7.82 -10.92 12.49
C ASN A 53 -8.90 -10.04 11.85
N LEU A 54 -8.81 -9.76 10.56
CA LEU A 54 -9.84 -9.00 9.83
C LEU A 54 -11.18 -9.72 9.85
N CYS A 55 -11.20 -11.01 9.54
CA CYS A 55 -12.43 -11.83 9.52
C CYS A 55 -13.08 -11.97 10.88
N ASN A 56 -12.31 -11.95 11.95
CA ASN A 56 -12.77 -12.03 13.34
C ASN A 56 -13.11 -10.66 13.96
N GLY A 57 -12.97 -9.57 13.20
CA GLY A 57 -13.25 -8.22 13.67
C GLY A 57 -12.31 -7.79 14.82
N VAL A 58 -11.03 -8.16 14.75
CA VAL A 58 -10.05 -7.79 15.76
C VAL A 58 -9.62 -6.33 15.58
N ASN A 59 -9.71 -5.54 16.65
CA ASN A 59 -9.06 -4.24 16.73
C ASN A 59 -7.62 -4.45 17.23
N SER A 60 -6.64 -4.21 16.38
CA SER A 60 -5.22 -4.38 16.71
C SER A 60 -4.54 -3.10 17.22
N ILE A 61 -5.29 -2.01 17.35
CA ILE A 61 -4.81 -0.80 18.03
C ILE A 61 -4.76 -1.10 19.54
N GLN A 62 -3.59 -0.95 20.12
CA GLN A 62 -3.32 -1.24 21.53
C GLN A 62 -3.49 0.03 22.38
N PHE A 63 -3.98 -0.13 23.59
CA PHE A 63 -4.00 0.93 24.60
C PHE A 63 -2.96 0.59 25.68
N LEU A 64 -1.94 1.44 25.76
CA LEU A 64 -0.79 1.22 26.63
C LEU A 64 -1.09 1.67 28.08
N SER A 65 -0.60 0.92 29.05
CA SER A 65 -0.61 1.32 30.46
C SER A 65 0.41 2.42 30.75
N ASP A 66 0.23 3.11 31.88
CA ASP A 66 1.18 4.14 32.33
C ASP A 66 2.58 3.53 32.55
N GLU A 67 2.64 2.32 33.07
CA GLU A 67 3.89 1.60 33.30
C GLU A 67 4.61 1.29 31.98
N GLU A 68 3.91 0.80 30.96
CA GLU A 68 4.48 0.55 29.63
C GLU A 68 5.03 1.83 29.00
N LEU A 69 4.29 2.95 29.12
CA LEU A 69 4.67 4.24 28.56
C LEU A 69 5.90 4.83 29.28
N LEU A 70 5.94 4.77 30.60
CA LEU A 70 7.11 5.20 31.38
C LEU A 70 8.35 4.35 31.06
N ASN A 71 8.19 3.02 30.96
CA ASN A 71 9.28 2.11 30.57
C ASN A 71 9.77 2.35 29.14
N SER A 72 8.89 2.85 28.28
CA SER A 72 9.26 3.26 26.89
C SER A 72 9.93 4.63 26.81
N GLY A 73 10.02 5.37 27.94
CA GLY A 73 10.69 6.65 28.04
C GLY A 73 9.80 7.87 27.83
N VAL A 74 8.47 7.69 27.88
CA VAL A 74 7.53 8.83 27.95
C VAL A 74 7.66 9.43 29.35
N ASP A 75 7.85 10.74 29.42
CA ASP A 75 7.98 11.42 30.71
C ASP A 75 6.62 11.59 31.41
N ALA A 76 6.66 11.67 32.74
CA ALA A 76 5.45 11.77 33.56
C ALA A 76 4.65 13.06 33.32
N GLU A 77 5.30 14.15 32.88
CA GLU A 77 4.61 15.41 32.55
C GLU A 77 3.75 15.22 31.29
N THR A 78 4.31 14.62 30.25
CA THR A 78 3.61 14.28 29.01
C THR A 78 2.46 13.31 29.27
N LEU A 79 2.70 12.26 30.07
CA LEU A 79 1.69 11.25 30.39
C LEU A 79 0.46 11.82 31.13
N ASN A 80 0.66 12.85 31.94
CA ASN A 80 -0.40 13.52 32.72
C ASN A 80 -1.14 14.62 31.94
N ARG A 81 -0.82 14.87 30.69
CA ARG A 81 -1.55 15.85 29.86
C ARG A 81 -2.97 15.36 29.58
N PRO A 82 -3.98 16.22 29.72
CA PRO A 82 -5.38 15.81 29.53
C PRO A 82 -5.73 15.37 28.10
N ASN A 83 -4.91 15.78 27.13
CA ASN A 83 -5.05 15.44 25.71
C ASN A 83 -4.02 14.37 25.24
N TYR A 84 -3.39 13.64 26.18
CA TYR A 84 -2.50 12.54 25.82
C TYR A 84 -3.31 11.26 25.61
N VAL A 85 -3.22 10.70 24.40
CA VAL A 85 -3.91 9.46 23.99
C VAL A 85 -2.91 8.31 24.01
N LYS A 86 -3.19 7.27 24.79
CA LYS A 86 -2.31 6.12 25.04
C LYS A 86 -2.41 5.03 23.97
N ALA A 87 -2.95 5.36 22.80
CA ALA A 87 -3.13 4.42 21.71
C ALA A 87 -1.86 4.25 20.88
N TYR A 88 -1.58 3.02 20.47
CA TYR A 88 -0.41 2.65 19.67
C TYR A 88 -0.77 1.51 18.72
N SER A 89 -0.29 1.59 17.49
CA SER A 89 -0.55 0.58 16.47
C SER A 89 0.76 0.14 15.82
N SER A 90 1.17 -1.12 16.05
CA SER A 90 2.41 -1.67 15.50
C SER A 90 2.36 -3.19 15.43
N PHE A 91 3.24 -3.75 14.63
CA PHE A 91 3.53 -5.19 14.63
C PHE A 91 4.69 -5.52 15.57
N PRO A 92 4.79 -6.77 16.06
CA PRO A 92 5.90 -7.20 16.92
C PRO A 92 7.25 -7.17 16.18
N ASP A 93 8.35 -7.07 16.94
CA ASP A 93 9.73 -7.28 16.48
C ASP A 93 10.13 -6.46 15.25
N PHE A 94 9.62 -5.24 15.11
CA PHE A 94 9.96 -4.34 14.01
C PHE A 94 11.42 -3.86 14.06
N ASP A 95 12.10 -4.01 15.17
CA ASP A 95 13.52 -3.74 15.40
C ASP A 95 14.43 -4.95 15.17
N GLY A 96 13.85 -6.15 15.10
CA GLY A 96 14.57 -7.38 14.74
C GLY A 96 14.98 -7.39 13.25
N PHE A 97 16.14 -7.99 12.95
CA PHE A 97 16.62 -8.18 11.58
C PHE A 97 17.64 -9.31 11.50
N ASP A 98 17.45 -10.27 10.60
CA ASP A 98 18.47 -11.29 10.32
C ASP A 98 19.56 -10.73 9.42
N ALA A 99 20.47 -9.96 10.03
CA ALA A 99 21.57 -9.31 9.33
C ALA A 99 22.49 -10.33 8.63
N SER A 100 22.73 -11.48 9.27
CA SER A 100 23.64 -12.51 8.74
C SER A 100 23.09 -13.18 7.49
N PHE A 101 21.81 -13.43 7.45
CA PHE A 101 21.10 -13.99 6.28
C PHE A 101 21.29 -13.11 5.03
N PHE A 102 21.16 -11.79 5.21
CA PHE A 102 21.35 -10.84 4.11
C PHE A 102 22.81 -10.38 3.93
N GLY A 103 23.76 -11.01 4.62
CA GLY A 103 25.19 -10.70 4.51
C GLY A 103 25.54 -9.29 4.98
N TYR A 104 24.92 -8.83 6.07
CA TYR A 104 25.28 -7.61 6.77
C TYR A 104 26.04 -7.93 8.06
N SER A 105 27.04 -7.13 8.39
CA SER A 105 27.60 -7.13 9.74
C SER A 105 26.60 -6.51 10.73
N PRO A 106 26.70 -6.83 12.03
CA PRO A 106 25.87 -6.18 13.06
C PRO A 106 25.96 -4.65 13.01
N ARG A 107 27.15 -4.12 12.71
CA ARG A 107 27.38 -2.68 12.62
C ARG A 107 26.66 -2.03 11.45
N GLU A 108 26.67 -2.65 10.28
CA GLU A 108 25.93 -2.17 9.11
C GLU A 108 24.42 -2.21 9.37
N ALA A 109 23.93 -3.27 10.00
CA ALA A 109 22.53 -3.41 10.37
C ALA A 109 22.08 -2.33 11.39
N GLU A 110 22.93 -2.04 12.38
CA GLU A 110 22.67 -1.05 13.41
C GLU A 110 22.45 0.36 12.84
N VAL A 111 23.21 0.75 11.82
CA VAL A 111 23.12 2.09 11.21
C VAL A 111 22.09 2.20 10.12
N MET A 112 21.45 1.09 9.74
CA MET A 112 20.42 1.03 8.69
C MET A 112 19.05 1.39 9.27
N ASP A 113 18.30 2.23 8.55
CA ASP A 113 16.89 2.51 8.87
C ASP A 113 16.10 1.20 9.03
N PRO A 114 15.38 1.00 10.16
CA PRO A 114 14.50 -0.15 10.35
C PRO A 114 13.56 -0.42 9.17
N GLN A 115 13.08 0.63 8.50
CA GLN A 115 12.22 0.49 7.33
C GLN A 115 12.91 -0.26 6.19
N HIS A 116 14.21 -0.02 5.95
CA HIS A 116 14.98 -0.74 4.93
C HIS A 116 15.15 -2.21 5.28
N ARG A 117 15.35 -2.52 6.58
CA ARG A 117 15.50 -3.89 7.08
C ARG A 117 14.21 -4.69 6.89
N VAL A 118 13.12 -4.15 7.41
CA VAL A 118 11.80 -4.78 7.36
C VAL A 118 11.30 -4.93 5.92
N PHE A 119 11.53 -3.94 5.06
CA PHE A 119 11.15 -4.01 3.66
C PHE A 119 11.93 -5.08 2.89
N LEU A 120 13.23 -5.25 3.18
CA LEU A 120 14.06 -6.29 2.58
C LEU A 120 13.59 -7.70 2.98
N GLU A 121 13.31 -7.94 4.26
CA GLU A 121 12.76 -9.21 4.75
C GLU A 121 11.39 -9.51 4.13
N CYS A 122 10.52 -8.48 4.04
CA CYS A 122 9.21 -8.63 3.43
C CYS A 122 9.30 -8.93 1.93
N ALA A 123 10.28 -8.33 1.21
CA ALA A 123 10.52 -8.61 -0.20
C ALA A 123 10.96 -10.06 -0.44
N TRP A 124 11.86 -10.58 0.40
CA TRP A 124 12.24 -11.99 0.38
C TRP A 124 11.03 -12.88 0.61
N SER A 125 10.28 -12.65 1.68
CA SER A 125 9.10 -13.46 2.01
C SER A 125 8.01 -13.42 0.92
N ALA A 126 7.87 -12.29 0.21
CA ALA A 126 6.92 -12.17 -0.89
C ALA A 126 7.31 -13.06 -2.09
N LEU A 127 8.62 -13.13 -2.42
CA LEU A 127 9.12 -14.01 -3.47
C LEU A 127 9.00 -15.49 -3.07
N GLU A 128 9.36 -15.86 -1.84
CA GLU A 128 9.15 -17.23 -1.33
C GLU A 128 7.69 -17.64 -1.43
N GLN A 129 6.78 -16.78 -1.00
CA GLN A 129 5.34 -17.04 -1.02
C GLN A 129 4.80 -17.15 -2.45
N ALA A 130 5.40 -16.45 -3.40
CA ALA A 130 5.11 -16.58 -4.82
C ALA A 130 5.75 -17.84 -5.47
N GLY A 131 6.63 -18.55 -4.74
CA GLY A 131 7.33 -19.73 -5.23
C GLY A 131 8.55 -19.43 -6.11
N TYR A 132 9.10 -18.21 -6.02
CA TYR A 132 10.23 -17.79 -6.85
C TYR A 132 11.53 -17.65 -6.04
N ASP A 133 12.57 -18.35 -6.49
CA ASP A 133 13.94 -18.10 -6.07
C ASP A 133 14.56 -17.02 -6.96
N PRO A 134 14.85 -15.83 -6.43
CA PRO A 134 15.42 -14.74 -7.22
C PRO A 134 16.78 -15.06 -7.87
N GLN A 135 17.51 -16.07 -7.34
CA GLN A 135 18.79 -16.48 -7.92
C GLN A 135 18.63 -17.41 -9.12
N GLN A 136 17.47 -18.03 -9.27
CA GLN A 136 17.18 -18.98 -10.35
C GLN A 136 16.21 -18.43 -11.40
N TYR A 137 15.55 -17.32 -11.11
CA TYR A 137 14.60 -16.71 -12.03
C TYR A 137 15.35 -16.02 -13.19
N ASP A 138 15.09 -16.50 -14.41
CA ASP A 138 15.74 -16.01 -15.64
C ASP A 138 14.99 -14.83 -16.28
N GLY A 139 14.52 -13.90 -15.48
CA GLY A 139 13.78 -12.72 -15.92
C GLY A 139 14.14 -11.47 -15.12
N ALA A 140 13.77 -10.31 -15.61
CA ALA A 140 13.97 -9.06 -14.93
C ALA A 140 12.89 -8.85 -13.85
N ILE A 141 13.30 -8.78 -12.56
CA ILE A 141 12.41 -8.45 -11.45
C ILE A 141 12.60 -6.97 -11.07
N GLY A 142 11.55 -6.17 -11.23
CA GLY A 142 11.52 -4.77 -10.79
C GLY A 142 11.17 -4.61 -9.32
N VAL A 143 11.60 -3.51 -8.69
CA VAL A 143 11.27 -3.18 -7.29
C VAL A 143 10.75 -1.74 -7.20
N TYR A 144 9.52 -1.58 -6.73
CA TYR A 144 8.83 -0.31 -6.57
C TYR A 144 8.36 -0.17 -5.13
N GLY A 145 8.92 0.78 -4.39
CA GLY A 145 8.56 0.89 -2.98
C GLY A 145 8.91 2.24 -2.37
N GLY A 146 8.26 2.53 -1.27
CA GLY A 146 8.55 3.73 -0.51
C GLY A 146 8.31 3.53 0.98
N SER A 147 8.86 4.42 1.76
CA SER A 147 8.83 4.39 3.21
C SER A 147 8.24 5.69 3.77
N SER A 148 7.83 5.66 5.01
CA SER A 148 7.50 6.87 5.78
C SER A 148 8.75 7.69 6.08
N LEU A 149 8.57 8.86 6.69
CA LEU A 149 9.68 9.71 7.12
C LEU A 149 10.69 8.90 7.96
N ASN A 150 11.97 8.99 7.60
CA ASN A 150 13.04 8.38 8.37
C ASN A 150 13.31 9.18 9.66
N SER A 151 12.64 8.83 10.74
CA SER A 151 12.91 9.39 12.08
C SER A 151 14.12 8.73 12.75
N TYR A 152 14.55 7.55 12.31
CA TYR A 152 15.69 6.83 12.86
C TYR A 152 17.01 7.60 12.71
N ILE A 153 17.16 8.36 11.63
CA ILE A 153 18.36 9.17 11.38
C ILE A 153 18.60 10.21 12.49
N ILE A 154 17.53 10.72 13.12
CA ILE A 154 17.63 11.65 14.25
C ILE A 154 18.26 10.96 15.45
N ASN A 155 17.82 9.71 15.75
CA ASN A 155 18.36 8.89 16.83
C ASN A 155 19.83 8.54 16.55
N LEU A 156 20.16 8.20 15.31
CA LEU A 156 21.52 7.87 14.88
C LEU A 156 22.48 9.05 15.11
N PHE A 157 22.11 10.25 14.70
CA PHE A 157 22.97 11.44 14.87
C PHE A 157 22.99 11.98 16.31
N SER A 158 21.98 11.69 17.11
CA SER A 158 21.96 12.03 18.54
C SER A 158 22.86 11.13 19.37
N ASN A 159 23.18 9.93 18.89
CA ASN A 159 24.10 9.00 19.56
C ASN A 159 25.56 9.29 19.18
N SER A 160 26.32 9.85 20.13
CA SER A 160 27.73 10.25 19.90
C SER A 160 28.63 9.11 19.45
N ASN A 161 28.44 7.88 19.98
CA ASN A 161 29.23 6.70 19.63
C ASN A 161 28.96 6.25 18.19
N LEU A 162 27.72 6.27 17.75
CA LEU A 162 27.34 5.93 16.40
C LEU A 162 27.87 6.98 15.41
N ARG A 163 27.71 8.26 15.74
CA ARG A 163 28.15 9.38 14.90
C ARG A 163 29.68 9.39 14.66
N THR A 164 30.49 9.09 15.66
CA THR A 164 31.96 9.15 15.54
C THR A 164 32.58 7.93 14.87
N ASN A 165 31.89 6.78 14.91
CA ASN A 165 32.42 5.51 14.44
C ASN A 165 31.75 5.02 13.14
N THR A 166 30.82 5.77 12.54
CA THR A 166 30.16 5.42 11.29
C THR A 166 30.71 6.25 10.15
N ASP A 167 31.05 5.62 9.03
CA ASP A 167 31.36 6.35 7.80
C ASP A 167 30.12 7.14 7.37
N ASN A 168 30.31 8.43 7.09
CA ASN A 168 29.24 9.32 6.68
C ASN A 168 28.53 8.84 5.41
N VAL A 169 29.26 8.26 4.46
CA VAL A 169 28.67 7.70 3.23
C VAL A 169 27.79 6.48 3.55
N GLN A 170 28.27 5.59 4.42
CA GLN A 170 27.49 4.43 4.86
C GLN A 170 26.22 4.85 5.61
N ALA A 171 26.32 5.85 6.50
CA ALA A 171 25.16 6.37 7.21
C ALA A 171 24.11 6.94 6.23
N VAL A 172 24.55 7.73 5.24
CA VAL A 172 23.66 8.30 4.22
C VAL A 172 23.00 7.20 3.39
N VAL A 173 23.78 6.29 2.79
CA VAL A 173 23.25 5.21 1.93
C VAL A 173 22.29 4.28 2.69
N SER A 174 22.49 4.12 4.00
CA SER A 174 21.65 3.27 4.84
C SER A 174 20.36 3.95 5.32
N ASN A 175 20.21 5.25 5.04
CA ASN A 175 19.11 6.06 5.58
C ASN A 175 18.37 6.89 4.52
N VAL A 176 18.83 6.93 3.26
CA VAL A 176 18.13 7.62 2.17
C VAL A 176 16.96 6.77 1.68
N MET A 177 15.74 7.24 1.90
CA MET A 177 14.50 6.53 1.56
C MET A 177 14.44 6.04 0.10
N GLY A 178 14.92 6.85 -0.86
CA GLY A 178 14.94 6.49 -2.28
C GLY A 178 15.86 5.31 -2.64
N LEU A 179 16.80 4.93 -1.76
CA LEU A 179 17.71 3.81 -1.97
C LEU A 179 17.18 2.48 -1.40
N MET A 180 16.03 2.48 -0.74
CA MET A 180 15.43 1.27 -0.17
C MET A 180 15.14 0.20 -1.25
N PRO A 181 14.46 0.49 -2.37
CA PRO A 181 14.24 -0.49 -3.43
C PRO A 181 15.55 -1.00 -4.07
N THR A 182 16.51 -0.10 -4.30
CA THR A 182 17.82 -0.46 -4.86
C THR A 182 18.60 -1.40 -3.93
N ARG A 183 18.44 -1.26 -2.62
CA ARG A 183 19.02 -2.20 -1.63
C ARG A 183 18.43 -3.59 -1.77
N VAL A 184 17.11 -3.70 -1.96
CA VAL A 184 16.44 -4.99 -2.24
C VAL A 184 17.01 -5.61 -3.52
N SER A 185 17.05 -4.83 -4.61
CA SER A 185 17.62 -5.29 -5.88
C SER A 185 19.04 -5.79 -5.73
N TYR A 186 19.90 -5.06 -5.01
CA TYR A 186 21.28 -5.45 -4.78
C TYR A 186 21.41 -6.75 -3.96
N LYS A 187 20.63 -6.87 -2.88
CA LYS A 187 20.73 -8.03 -1.97
C LYS A 187 20.12 -9.30 -2.54
N LEU A 188 19.09 -9.17 -3.36
CA LEU A 188 18.40 -10.30 -3.98
C LEU A 188 18.82 -10.53 -5.45
N ASN A 189 19.80 -9.77 -5.95
CA ASN A 189 20.28 -9.83 -7.34
C ASN A 189 19.18 -9.61 -8.38
N LEU A 190 18.31 -8.61 -8.17
CA LEU A 190 17.21 -8.29 -9.08
C LEU A 190 17.66 -7.25 -10.10
N THR A 191 17.42 -7.50 -11.39
CA THR A 191 17.98 -6.71 -12.49
C THR A 191 16.97 -5.79 -13.19
N GLY A 192 15.69 -5.84 -12.79
CA GLY A 192 14.66 -4.95 -13.31
C GLY A 192 14.75 -3.52 -12.74
N PRO A 193 13.88 -2.60 -13.20
CA PRO A 193 13.85 -1.23 -12.69
C PRO A 193 13.67 -1.18 -11.17
N SER A 194 14.37 -0.27 -10.50
CA SER A 194 14.33 -0.10 -9.04
C SER A 194 14.02 1.35 -8.70
N CYS A 195 12.80 1.62 -8.22
CA CYS A 195 12.26 2.96 -8.07
C CYS A 195 11.77 3.23 -6.64
N GLY A 196 12.33 4.27 -6.01
CA GLY A 196 11.81 4.84 -4.76
C GLY A 196 10.61 5.75 -5.02
N VAL A 197 9.51 5.52 -4.31
CA VAL A 197 8.26 6.28 -4.44
C VAL A 197 7.96 7.02 -3.14
N GLN A 198 7.61 8.31 -3.24
CA GLN A 198 7.26 9.15 -2.09
C GLN A 198 6.06 10.03 -2.45
N THR A 199 4.88 9.63 -2.01
CA THR A 199 3.62 10.35 -2.25
C THR A 199 2.71 10.37 -1.00
N GLY A 200 3.33 10.33 0.20
CA GLY A 200 2.59 10.28 1.47
C GLY A 200 1.77 8.99 1.61
N CYS A 201 0.54 9.09 2.08
CA CYS A 201 -0.32 7.94 2.35
C CYS A 201 -0.66 7.10 1.10
N SER A 202 -0.48 7.63 -0.11
CA SER A 202 -0.70 6.90 -1.37
C SER A 202 0.54 6.16 -1.88
N THR A 203 1.69 6.28 -1.22
CA THR A 203 3.00 5.78 -1.67
C THR A 203 2.95 4.34 -2.19
N SER A 204 2.41 3.41 -1.41
CA SER A 204 2.40 2.00 -1.82
C SER A 204 1.45 1.69 -2.97
N LEU A 205 0.31 2.38 -3.12
CA LEU A 205 -0.56 2.21 -4.29
C LEU A 205 0.04 2.85 -5.56
N VAL A 206 0.75 3.97 -5.43
CA VAL A 206 1.52 4.55 -6.53
C VAL A 206 2.65 3.61 -6.95
N SER A 207 3.32 2.95 -5.99
CA SER A 207 4.31 1.89 -6.28
C SER A 207 3.70 0.74 -7.08
N VAL A 208 2.51 0.26 -6.69
CA VAL A 208 1.77 -0.78 -7.44
C VAL A 208 1.40 -0.28 -8.84
N HIS A 209 0.93 0.96 -8.97
CA HIS A 209 0.61 1.53 -10.29
C HIS A 209 1.83 1.56 -11.21
N LEU A 210 2.97 2.06 -10.73
CA LEU A 210 4.21 2.12 -11.51
C LEU A 210 4.71 0.72 -11.91
N ALA A 211 4.65 -0.23 -10.99
CA ALA A 211 4.98 -1.63 -11.27
C ALA A 211 4.07 -2.23 -12.35
N CYS A 212 2.76 -1.99 -12.28
CA CYS A 212 1.82 -2.42 -13.34
C CYS A 212 2.17 -1.80 -14.70
N GLN A 213 2.50 -0.50 -14.74
CA GLN A 213 2.90 0.15 -15.99
C GLN A 213 4.20 -0.45 -16.56
N SER A 214 5.20 -0.68 -15.71
CA SER A 214 6.47 -1.27 -16.11
C SER A 214 6.30 -2.69 -16.68
N LEU A 215 5.48 -3.53 -16.04
CA LEU A 215 5.11 -4.85 -16.54
C LEU A 215 4.41 -4.77 -17.91
N LEU A 216 3.39 -3.92 -18.03
CA LEU A 216 2.63 -3.79 -19.28
C LEU A 216 3.49 -3.24 -20.43
N ASN A 217 4.44 -2.35 -20.13
CA ASN A 217 5.40 -1.83 -21.10
C ASN A 217 6.55 -2.80 -21.43
N GLY A 218 6.68 -3.91 -20.69
CA GLY A 218 7.74 -4.90 -20.90
C GLY A 218 9.12 -4.47 -20.40
N GLU A 219 9.18 -3.59 -19.40
CA GLU A 219 10.43 -3.17 -18.75
C GLU A 219 10.93 -4.18 -17.73
N CYS A 220 10.04 -5.05 -17.23
CA CYS A 220 10.35 -6.19 -16.37
C CYS A 220 9.32 -7.31 -16.59
N ASP A 221 9.67 -8.53 -16.14
CA ASP A 221 8.86 -9.75 -16.26
C ASP A 221 8.05 -10.01 -14.99
N MET A 222 8.58 -9.58 -13.86
CA MET A 222 7.98 -9.63 -12.53
C MET A 222 8.27 -8.32 -11.80
N ALA A 223 7.42 -7.94 -10.84
CA ALA A 223 7.67 -6.75 -10.02
C ALA A 223 7.27 -6.97 -8.57
N LEU A 224 8.11 -6.50 -7.65
CA LEU A 224 7.78 -6.30 -6.24
C LEU A 224 7.26 -4.87 -6.07
N ALA A 225 6.10 -4.71 -5.46
CA ALA A 225 5.53 -3.38 -5.23
C ALA A 225 4.93 -3.28 -3.82
N GLY A 226 5.24 -2.19 -3.11
CA GLY A 226 4.73 -2.04 -1.75
C GLY A 226 5.18 -0.78 -1.04
N GLY A 227 5.06 -0.83 0.29
CA GLY A 227 5.46 0.27 1.16
C GLY A 227 5.65 -0.17 2.60
N VAL A 228 6.37 0.64 3.34
CA VAL A 228 6.68 0.42 4.75
C VAL A 228 6.54 1.70 5.55
N SER A 229 6.05 1.57 6.77
CA SER A 229 6.02 2.62 7.77
C SER A 229 6.50 2.04 9.10
N VAL A 230 7.64 2.50 9.57
CA VAL A 230 8.16 2.18 10.90
C VAL A 230 8.71 3.45 11.52
N GLY A 231 8.02 3.98 12.51
CA GLY A 231 8.53 5.06 13.35
C GLY A 231 9.68 4.55 14.22
N ALA A 232 10.73 5.35 14.34
CA ALA A 232 11.83 5.05 15.27
C ALA A 232 11.43 5.27 16.73
N ASP A 233 10.24 5.80 16.96
CA ASP A 233 9.71 6.04 18.29
C ASP A 233 9.34 4.72 18.95
N ARG A 234 9.72 4.62 20.21
CA ARG A 234 9.34 3.49 21.08
C ARG A 234 7.82 3.49 21.24
N LYS A 235 7.29 2.42 21.81
CA LYS A 235 5.86 2.35 22.19
C LYS A 235 5.49 3.65 22.89
N SER A 236 4.78 4.51 22.21
CA SER A 236 4.31 5.79 22.73
C SER A 236 2.89 6.03 22.25
N GLY A 237 2.11 6.76 23.02
CA GLY A 237 0.89 7.35 22.57
C GLY A 237 1.17 8.63 21.76
N TYR A 238 0.21 9.53 21.72
CA TYR A 238 0.34 10.80 21.04
C TYR A 238 -0.44 11.92 21.76
N ILE A 239 -0.06 13.16 21.49
CA ILE A 239 -0.81 14.33 21.95
C ILE A 239 -1.88 14.67 20.93
N TYR A 240 -3.14 14.58 21.33
CA TYR A 240 -4.27 15.01 20.51
C TYR A 240 -4.29 16.53 20.37
N GLN A 241 -4.58 17.00 19.16
CA GLN A 241 -4.81 18.40 18.83
C GLN A 241 -6.17 18.51 18.13
N ALA A 242 -7.01 19.46 18.52
CA ALA A 242 -8.36 19.65 18.01
C ALA A 242 -8.26 19.92 16.51
N ASP A 243 -8.10 20.27 15.66
CA ASP A 243 -8.02 20.48 14.21
C ASP A 243 -7.00 19.56 13.50
N GLY A 244 -6.48 18.56 14.24
CA GLY A 244 -5.54 17.57 13.70
C GLY A 244 -6.23 16.40 13.03
N VAL A 245 -5.44 15.44 12.58
CA VAL A 245 -5.94 14.21 11.93
C VAL A 245 -6.00 13.01 12.89
N LEU A 246 -5.48 13.17 14.12
CA LEU A 246 -5.41 12.10 15.11
C LEU A 246 -6.71 12.01 15.91
N SER A 247 -7.11 10.79 16.25
CA SER A 247 -8.28 10.50 17.06
C SER A 247 -8.10 10.97 18.51
N PRO A 248 -9.13 11.59 19.12
CA PRO A 248 -9.07 12.02 20.53
C PRO A 248 -9.06 10.87 21.53
N ASP A 249 -9.46 9.68 21.13
CA ASP A 249 -9.67 8.54 22.02
C ASP A 249 -9.02 7.23 21.56
N GLY A 250 -8.21 7.26 20.52
CA GLY A 250 -7.46 6.10 20.04
C GLY A 250 -8.23 5.14 19.13
N TYR A 251 -9.44 5.49 18.68
CA TYR A 251 -10.22 4.69 17.74
C TYR A 251 -10.29 5.34 16.37
N CYS A 252 -10.12 4.56 15.32
CA CYS A 252 -10.43 4.97 13.96
C CYS A 252 -11.87 4.51 13.62
N ARG A 253 -12.78 5.46 13.36
CA ARG A 253 -14.21 5.24 13.09
C ARG A 253 -14.54 5.71 11.69
N SER A 254 -14.19 4.89 10.70
CA SER A 254 -14.45 5.22 9.29
C SER A 254 -15.95 5.36 9.06
N PHE A 255 -16.37 6.50 8.51
CA PHE A 255 -17.77 6.82 8.14
C PHE A 255 -18.79 6.91 9.28
N ASP A 256 -18.39 6.71 10.54
CA ASP A 256 -19.26 6.82 11.71
C ASP A 256 -19.48 8.29 12.10
N ALA A 257 -20.63 8.57 12.70
CA ALA A 257 -21.00 9.92 13.19
C ALA A 257 -20.01 10.46 14.26
N ARG A 258 -19.29 9.57 14.96
CA ARG A 258 -18.26 9.90 15.96
C ARG A 258 -16.85 9.86 15.38
N GLY A 259 -16.71 9.84 14.06
CA GLY A 259 -15.40 9.88 13.40
C GLY A 259 -14.73 11.23 13.58
N GLU A 260 -13.66 11.29 14.39
CA GLU A 260 -12.91 12.51 14.71
C GLU A 260 -11.40 12.37 14.44
N GLY A 261 -11.00 11.32 13.70
CA GLY A 261 -9.60 11.13 13.31
C GLY A 261 -9.15 9.67 13.30
N THR A 262 -7.86 9.49 13.04
CA THR A 262 -7.19 8.20 12.92
C THR A 262 -6.11 7.99 13.97
N VAL A 263 -5.53 6.79 14.00
CA VAL A 263 -4.33 6.46 14.77
C VAL A 263 -3.24 6.06 13.81
N PHE A 264 -2.07 6.70 13.82
CA PHE A 264 -0.96 6.24 13.01
C PHE A 264 -0.34 4.96 13.57
N GLY A 265 0.17 4.13 12.66
CA GLY A 265 0.75 2.85 13.02
C GLY A 265 1.91 2.42 12.10
N ASN A 266 2.58 1.37 12.53
CA ASN A 266 3.68 0.73 11.81
C ASN A 266 3.17 -0.47 11.01
N GLY A 267 3.73 -0.69 9.82
CA GLY A 267 3.42 -1.84 9.00
C GLY A 267 4.26 -1.89 7.74
N VAL A 268 4.26 -3.04 7.10
CA VAL A 268 4.91 -3.29 5.82
C VAL A 268 4.06 -4.24 4.99
N GLY A 269 3.99 -4.01 3.70
CA GLY A 269 3.38 -4.95 2.77
C GLY A 269 4.01 -4.84 1.39
N ILE A 270 4.11 -5.98 0.73
CA ILE A 270 4.63 -6.12 -0.64
C ILE A 270 3.76 -7.14 -1.38
N VAL A 271 3.43 -6.82 -2.63
CA VAL A 271 2.82 -7.76 -3.58
C VAL A 271 3.80 -8.10 -4.69
N VAL A 272 3.75 -9.33 -5.17
CA VAL A 272 4.46 -9.82 -6.35
C VAL A 272 3.50 -9.79 -7.53
N LEU A 273 3.89 -9.09 -8.58
CA LEU A 273 3.08 -8.80 -9.75
C LEU A 273 3.69 -9.42 -11.00
N LYS A 274 2.84 -10.02 -11.85
CA LYS A 274 3.21 -10.51 -13.19
C LYS A 274 2.12 -10.18 -14.20
N LYS A 275 2.46 -10.15 -15.49
CA LYS A 275 1.43 -10.16 -16.54
C LYS A 275 0.53 -11.38 -16.35
N LEU A 276 -0.78 -11.20 -16.46
CA LEU A 276 -1.74 -12.30 -16.25
C LEU A 276 -1.49 -13.46 -17.20
N SER A 277 -1.16 -13.16 -18.46
CA SER A 277 -0.84 -14.19 -19.46
C SER A 277 0.36 -15.05 -19.06
N TYR A 278 1.40 -14.44 -18.47
CA TYR A 278 2.60 -15.14 -18.01
C TYR A 278 2.30 -15.92 -16.71
N ALA A 279 1.57 -15.32 -15.78
CA ALA A 279 1.19 -16.00 -14.55
C ALA A 279 0.38 -17.28 -14.82
N ILE A 280 -0.53 -17.25 -15.80
CA ILE A 280 -1.29 -18.43 -16.25
C ILE A 280 -0.37 -19.46 -16.91
N ALA A 281 0.52 -19.03 -17.80
CA ALA A 281 1.44 -19.92 -18.51
C ALA A 281 2.43 -20.63 -17.57
N ASP A 282 2.88 -19.94 -16.54
CA ASP A 282 3.82 -20.45 -15.53
C ASP A 282 3.12 -21.26 -14.42
N GLY A 283 1.77 -21.25 -14.40
CA GLY A 283 0.98 -21.98 -13.39
C GLY A 283 1.01 -21.35 -12.01
N ASP A 284 1.21 -20.04 -11.91
CA ASP A 284 1.27 -19.32 -10.66
C ASP A 284 -0.05 -19.35 -9.87
N CYS A 285 0.05 -19.29 -8.56
CA CYS A 285 -1.10 -19.06 -7.70
C CYS A 285 -1.57 -17.62 -7.83
N ILE A 286 -2.70 -17.36 -8.48
CA ILE A 286 -3.24 -16.02 -8.66
C ILE A 286 -4.19 -15.68 -7.50
N TYR A 287 -3.86 -14.66 -6.73
CA TYR A 287 -4.68 -14.14 -5.63
C TYR A 287 -5.80 -13.23 -6.12
N ALA A 288 -5.46 -12.32 -7.02
CA ALA A 288 -6.38 -11.38 -7.65
C ALA A 288 -5.80 -10.86 -8.97
N VAL A 289 -6.64 -10.23 -9.78
CA VAL A 289 -6.24 -9.60 -11.05
C VAL A 289 -6.51 -8.10 -10.98
N ILE A 290 -5.48 -7.29 -11.18
CA ILE A 290 -5.59 -5.84 -11.32
C ILE A 290 -6.02 -5.55 -12.76
N LYS A 291 -7.25 -5.09 -12.93
CA LYS A 291 -7.84 -4.78 -14.25
C LYS A 291 -7.52 -3.37 -14.71
N GLY A 292 -7.30 -2.45 -13.78
CA GLY A 292 -6.93 -1.07 -14.08
C GLY A 292 -6.37 -0.35 -12.87
N SER A 293 -5.58 0.66 -13.12
CA SER A 293 -5.07 1.58 -12.11
C SER A 293 -4.86 2.97 -12.70
N ALA A 294 -5.07 4.01 -11.88
CA ALA A 294 -4.81 5.39 -12.25
C ALA A 294 -4.26 6.19 -11.07
N ILE A 295 -3.51 7.23 -11.40
CA ILE A 295 -3.04 8.25 -10.46
C ILE A 295 -3.30 9.63 -11.05
N ASN A 296 -3.56 10.60 -10.21
CA ASN A 296 -3.64 12.02 -10.57
C ASN A 296 -3.16 12.89 -9.41
N ASN A 297 -3.30 14.20 -9.57
CA ASN A 297 -3.03 15.18 -8.52
C ASN A 297 -4.14 16.24 -8.51
N ASP A 298 -4.57 16.65 -7.32
CA ASP A 298 -5.64 17.64 -7.14
C ASP A 298 -5.26 19.06 -7.58
N GLY A 299 -3.99 19.34 -7.83
CA GLY A 299 -3.49 20.68 -8.16
C GLY A 299 -3.76 21.68 -7.04
N SER A 300 -4.15 22.89 -7.43
CA SER A 300 -4.50 23.98 -6.50
C SER A 300 -5.99 24.08 -6.16
N GLN A 301 -6.83 23.19 -6.70
CA GLN A 301 -8.29 23.21 -6.52
C GLN A 301 -8.73 22.51 -5.22
N LYS A 302 -8.07 22.84 -4.10
CA LYS A 302 -8.39 22.31 -2.77
C LYS A 302 -8.09 23.34 -1.68
N VAL A 303 -8.74 23.19 -0.53
CA VAL A 303 -8.69 24.18 0.58
C VAL A 303 -7.33 24.23 1.30
N GLY A 304 -6.44 23.27 1.06
CA GLY A 304 -5.10 23.21 1.64
C GLY A 304 -4.30 22.04 1.10
N LEU A 305 -2.98 22.04 1.33
CA LEU A 305 -2.07 21.02 0.79
C LEU A 305 -2.50 19.60 1.18
N THR A 306 -2.96 19.42 2.40
CA THR A 306 -3.33 18.11 2.97
C THR A 306 -4.81 17.76 2.80
N ALA A 307 -5.65 18.73 2.37
CA ALA A 307 -7.07 18.48 2.16
C ALA A 307 -7.31 17.68 0.88
N PRO A 308 -8.23 16.69 0.87
CA PRO A 308 -8.62 15.99 -0.34
C PRO A 308 -9.57 16.84 -1.21
N SER A 309 -9.71 16.47 -2.49
CA SER A 309 -10.62 17.11 -3.46
C SER A 309 -11.65 16.11 -3.96
N VAL A 310 -12.94 16.46 -3.88
CA VAL A 310 -14.02 15.66 -4.49
C VAL A 310 -13.81 15.49 -6.00
N THR A 311 -13.40 16.55 -6.68
CA THR A 311 -13.19 16.54 -8.13
C THR A 311 -12.02 15.66 -8.51
N GLY A 312 -10.85 15.84 -7.87
CA GLY A 312 -9.67 15.03 -8.17
C GLY A 312 -9.89 13.55 -7.87
N GLN A 313 -10.53 13.20 -6.73
CA GLN A 313 -10.89 11.81 -6.46
C GLN A 313 -11.88 11.25 -7.49
N ALA A 314 -12.90 11.99 -7.87
CA ALA A 314 -13.85 11.55 -8.89
C ALA A 314 -13.16 11.29 -10.24
N GLU A 315 -12.26 12.16 -10.66
CA GLU A 315 -11.52 12.03 -11.91
C GLU A 315 -10.62 10.79 -11.94
N VAL A 316 -9.88 10.49 -10.86
CA VAL A 316 -9.04 9.29 -10.80
C VAL A 316 -9.86 8.00 -10.76
N ILE A 317 -11.02 8.02 -10.08
CA ILE A 317 -11.98 6.90 -10.07
C ILE A 317 -12.51 6.65 -11.49
N ALA A 318 -13.00 7.69 -12.17
CA ALA A 318 -13.48 7.60 -13.56
C ALA A 318 -12.41 7.05 -14.51
N ALA A 319 -11.19 7.59 -14.45
CA ALA A 319 -10.08 7.14 -15.27
C ALA A 319 -9.71 5.66 -15.02
N THR A 320 -9.83 5.20 -13.76
CA THR A 320 -9.57 3.81 -13.41
C THR A 320 -10.63 2.88 -13.96
N LEU A 321 -11.90 3.24 -13.84
CA LEU A 321 -13.03 2.47 -14.37
C LEU A 321 -12.97 2.36 -15.90
N GLU A 322 -12.64 3.45 -16.58
CA GLU A 322 -12.46 3.47 -18.03
C GLU A 322 -11.32 2.53 -18.47
N LYS A 323 -10.14 2.64 -17.83
CA LYS A 323 -8.98 1.75 -18.13
C LYS A 323 -9.30 0.29 -17.85
N ALA A 324 -10.04 0.02 -16.79
CA ALA A 324 -10.44 -1.33 -16.42
C ALA A 324 -11.53 -1.91 -17.33
N GLY A 325 -12.27 -1.06 -18.05
CA GLY A 325 -13.45 -1.44 -18.82
C GLY A 325 -14.57 -2.01 -17.95
N ILE A 326 -14.78 -1.43 -16.75
CA ILE A 326 -15.74 -1.92 -15.75
C ILE A 326 -16.90 -0.95 -15.60
N ASN A 327 -18.13 -1.50 -15.60
CA ASN A 327 -19.31 -0.76 -15.17
C ASN A 327 -19.34 -0.72 -13.63
N PRO A 328 -19.51 0.49 -13.01
CA PRO A 328 -19.63 0.64 -11.56
C PRO A 328 -20.68 -0.27 -10.91
N GLU A 329 -21.78 -0.58 -11.58
CA GLU A 329 -22.81 -1.50 -11.08
C GLU A 329 -22.32 -2.91 -10.76
N THR A 330 -21.17 -3.31 -11.31
CA THR A 330 -20.58 -4.63 -11.07
C THR A 330 -19.62 -4.65 -9.89
N ILE A 331 -19.39 -3.51 -9.23
CA ILE A 331 -18.51 -3.39 -8.08
C ILE A 331 -19.30 -3.68 -6.81
N GLY A 332 -19.00 -4.79 -6.17
CA GLY A 332 -19.65 -5.20 -4.91
C GLY A 332 -18.94 -4.75 -3.64
N TYR A 333 -17.70 -4.24 -3.74
CA TYR A 333 -16.90 -3.85 -2.58
C TYR A 333 -15.89 -2.77 -2.93
N ILE A 334 -15.71 -1.79 -2.04
CA ILE A 334 -14.66 -0.78 -2.11
C ILE A 334 -13.91 -0.75 -0.78
N GLU A 335 -12.61 -1.02 -0.83
CA GLU A 335 -11.70 -0.71 0.25
C GLU A 335 -11.28 0.76 0.12
N THR A 336 -11.67 1.57 1.08
CA THR A 336 -11.57 3.04 1.04
C THR A 336 -10.32 3.56 1.74
N HIS A 337 -10.05 4.85 1.57
CA HIS A 337 -9.10 5.55 2.44
C HIS A 337 -9.64 5.64 3.87
N GLY A 338 -10.89 6.08 4.06
CA GLY A 338 -11.68 5.94 5.29
C GLY A 338 -10.90 6.18 6.58
N THR A 339 -10.35 7.39 6.76
CA THR A 339 -9.50 7.73 7.91
C THR A 339 -10.27 8.05 9.19
N GLY A 340 -11.61 8.08 9.13
CA GLY A 340 -12.45 8.49 10.25
C GLY A 340 -12.38 9.98 10.54
N THR A 341 -11.87 10.80 9.62
CA THR A 341 -11.78 12.25 9.80
C THR A 341 -13.07 12.94 9.38
N ALA A 342 -13.46 13.97 10.10
CA ALA A 342 -14.69 14.72 9.87
C ALA A 342 -14.83 15.28 8.44
N LEU A 343 -13.72 15.63 7.78
CA LEU A 343 -13.70 16.17 6.43
C LEU A 343 -13.43 15.09 5.36
N GLY A 344 -12.52 14.15 5.63
CA GLY A 344 -12.03 13.20 4.64
C GLY A 344 -13.08 12.21 4.19
N ASP A 345 -13.78 11.60 5.11
CA ASP A 345 -14.77 10.56 4.84
C ASP A 345 -15.96 11.07 3.99
N PRO A 346 -16.59 12.24 4.31
CA PRO A 346 -17.62 12.80 3.44
C PRO A 346 -17.15 13.16 2.03
N ILE A 347 -15.91 13.67 1.88
CA ILE A 347 -15.33 14.00 0.57
C ILE A 347 -15.13 12.74 -0.27
N GLU A 348 -14.62 11.67 0.32
CA GLU A 348 -14.40 10.39 -0.37
C GLU A 348 -15.72 9.81 -0.89
N ILE A 349 -16.75 9.76 -0.05
CA ILE A 349 -18.08 9.27 -0.46
C ILE A 349 -18.74 10.19 -1.50
N ALA A 350 -18.60 11.49 -1.38
CA ALA A 350 -19.10 12.43 -2.39
C ALA A 350 -18.45 12.20 -3.76
N ALA A 351 -17.14 11.91 -3.80
CA ALA A 351 -16.44 11.60 -5.04
C ALA A 351 -16.90 10.26 -5.66
N LEU A 352 -17.05 9.23 -4.86
CA LEU A 352 -17.58 7.93 -5.27
C LEU A 352 -19.02 8.07 -5.80
N ASN A 353 -19.91 8.73 -5.06
CA ASN A 353 -21.29 8.99 -5.47
C ASN A 353 -21.35 9.76 -6.80
N LYS A 354 -20.52 10.78 -6.98
CA LYS A 354 -20.46 11.58 -8.22
C LYS A 354 -20.22 10.71 -9.46
N ILE A 355 -19.43 9.67 -9.36
CA ILE A 355 -19.12 8.77 -10.49
C ILE A 355 -20.16 7.66 -10.61
N PHE A 356 -20.49 6.96 -9.54
CA PHE A 356 -21.44 5.85 -9.58
C PHE A 356 -22.82 6.30 -10.08
N ARG A 357 -23.30 7.48 -9.63
CA ARG A 357 -24.61 8.06 -10.03
C ARG A 357 -24.71 8.49 -11.50
N GLN A 358 -23.58 8.56 -12.22
CA GLN A 358 -23.62 8.75 -13.68
C GLN A 358 -24.01 7.47 -14.43
N HIS A 359 -23.88 6.31 -13.78
CA HIS A 359 -24.09 4.99 -14.38
C HIS A 359 -25.32 4.27 -13.84
N THR A 360 -25.70 4.48 -12.57
CA THR A 360 -26.78 3.75 -11.92
C THR A 360 -27.61 4.60 -10.98
N LYS A 361 -28.89 4.18 -10.82
CA LYS A 361 -29.81 4.68 -9.79
C LYS A 361 -30.01 3.68 -8.65
N GLU A 362 -29.43 2.47 -8.78
CA GLU A 362 -29.53 1.43 -7.76
C GLU A 362 -28.86 1.90 -6.46
N ILE A 363 -29.41 1.45 -5.32
CA ILE A 363 -28.92 1.78 -3.98
C ILE A 363 -28.48 0.53 -3.22
N ASN A 364 -27.62 0.68 -2.23
CA ASN A 364 -27.24 -0.36 -1.27
C ASN A 364 -26.75 -1.67 -1.92
N PHE A 365 -25.91 -1.60 -2.97
CA PHE A 365 -25.38 -2.80 -3.63
C PHE A 365 -23.87 -2.97 -3.47
N CYS A 366 -23.14 -1.93 -3.07
CA CYS A 366 -21.68 -1.93 -2.94
C CYS A 366 -21.27 -1.69 -1.48
N ALA A 367 -20.61 -2.66 -0.88
CA ALA A 367 -20.09 -2.54 0.48
C ALA A 367 -18.91 -1.57 0.56
N LEU A 368 -18.87 -0.75 1.61
CA LEU A 368 -17.72 0.09 1.94
C LEU A 368 -17.03 -0.41 3.21
N ALA A 369 -15.70 -0.42 3.21
CA ALA A 369 -14.93 -0.66 4.42
C ALA A 369 -13.58 0.07 4.38
N SER A 370 -12.94 0.17 5.53
CA SER A 370 -11.57 0.63 5.67
C SER A 370 -10.82 -0.23 6.67
N VAL A 371 -9.69 -0.77 6.25
CA VAL A 371 -8.79 -1.54 7.12
C VAL A 371 -8.27 -0.75 8.31
N LYS A 372 -8.33 0.59 8.21
CA LYS A 372 -7.83 1.48 9.27
C LYS A 372 -8.61 1.38 10.57
N SER A 373 -9.88 0.97 10.51
CA SER A 373 -10.65 0.69 11.73
C SER A 373 -10.10 -0.51 12.53
N ASN A 374 -9.36 -1.42 11.87
CA ASN A 374 -8.73 -2.57 12.50
C ASN A 374 -7.30 -2.30 12.97
N ILE A 375 -6.49 -1.61 12.14
CA ILE A 375 -5.03 -1.53 12.30
C ILE A 375 -4.49 -0.11 12.38
N GLY A 376 -5.33 0.92 12.32
CA GLY A 376 -4.90 2.31 12.20
C GLY A 376 -4.40 2.67 10.80
N HIS A 377 -3.82 3.84 10.66
CA HIS A 377 -3.30 4.39 9.41
C HIS A 377 -1.80 4.15 9.29
N LEU A 378 -1.39 3.27 8.40
CA LEU A 378 0.00 2.83 8.23
C LEU A 378 0.82 3.74 7.29
N ASP A 379 0.47 5.01 7.18
CA ASP A 379 1.16 6.02 6.35
C ASP A 379 1.53 5.49 4.96
N ALA A 380 2.82 5.42 4.60
CA ALA A 380 3.29 4.92 3.30
C ALA A 380 2.86 3.46 2.99
N ALA A 381 2.60 2.64 4.02
CA ALA A 381 2.10 1.27 3.87
C ALA A 381 0.56 1.17 3.88
N ALA A 382 -0.18 2.28 4.06
CA ALA A 382 -1.64 2.21 4.19
C ALA A 382 -2.34 1.63 2.96
N GLY A 383 -1.91 2.04 1.77
CA GLY A 383 -2.52 1.59 0.51
C GLY A 383 -2.30 0.10 0.25
N ILE A 384 -1.09 -0.43 0.55
CA ILE A 384 -0.81 -1.86 0.34
C ILE A 384 -1.57 -2.75 1.33
N ALA A 385 -1.80 -2.30 2.56
CA ALA A 385 -2.64 -3.01 3.52
C ALA A 385 -4.09 -3.14 3.01
N GLY A 386 -4.66 -2.06 2.47
CA GLY A 386 -5.98 -2.09 1.82
C GLY A 386 -6.02 -2.97 0.58
N LEU A 387 -5.02 -2.90 -0.29
CA LEU A 387 -4.93 -3.75 -1.48
C LEU A 387 -4.86 -5.24 -1.12
N ILE A 388 -4.04 -5.62 -0.14
CA ILE A 388 -3.92 -7.00 0.34
C ILE A 388 -5.26 -7.47 0.92
N LYS A 389 -5.94 -6.67 1.75
CA LYS A 389 -7.29 -6.97 2.26
C LYS A 389 -8.28 -7.19 1.11
N ALA A 390 -8.30 -6.30 0.10
CA ALA A 390 -9.18 -6.41 -1.04
C ALA A 390 -8.88 -7.67 -1.89
N ALA A 391 -7.60 -7.98 -2.12
CA ALA A 391 -7.18 -9.19 -2.83
C ALA A 391 -7.62 -10.48 -2.10
N LEU A 392 -7.47 -10.50 -0.77
CA LEU A 392 -7.92 -11.62 0.06
C LEU A 392 -9.45 -11.74 0.09
N ALA A 393 -10.16 -10.60 0.13
CA ALA A 393 -11.62 -10.60 0.05
C ALA A 393 -12.13 -11.23 -1.27
N VAL A 394 -11.48 -10.89 -2.39
CA VAL A 394 -11.76 -11.51 -3.69
C VAL A 394 -11.42 -13.01 -3.69
N LYS A 395 -10.22 -13.37 -3.20
CA LYS A 395 -9.75 -14.76 -3.16
C LYS A 395 -10.68 -15.67 -2.36
N TYR A 396 -11.14 -15.21 -1.20
CA TYR A 396 -11.96 -16.00 -0.29
C TYR A 396 -13.48 -15.77 -0.45
N GLY A 397 -13.90 -14.83 -1.31
CA GLY A 397 -15.31 -14.49 -1.50
C GLY A 397 -15.97 -13.96 -0.23
N LYS A 398 -15.22 -13.25 0.63
CA LYS A 398 -15.69 -12.78 1.94
C LYS A 398 -15.26 -11.35 2.20
N ILE A 399 -16.18 -10.50 2.60
CA ILE A 399 -15.92 -9.13 3.05
C ILE A 399 -15.83 -9.15 4.58
N PRO A 400 -14.67 -8.79 5.17
CA PRO A 400 -14.54 -8.67 6.63
C PRO A 400 -15.43 -7.56 7.21
N PRO A 401 -15.84 -7.66 8.49
CA PRO A 401 -16.66 -6.63 9.12
C PRO A 401 -15.93 -5.29 9.24
N SER A 402 -16.67 -4.19 9.13
CA SER A 402 -16.19 -2.85 9.47
C SER A 402 -16.30 -2.64 10.97
N LEU A 403 -15.20 -2.23 11.61
CA LEU A 403 -15.18 -1.97 13.05
C LEU A 403 -15.57 -0.51 13.36
N ASN A 404 -16.05 -0.31 14.59
CA ASN A 404 -16.31 1.00 15.19
C ASN A 404 -17.37 1.84 14.45
N PHE A 405 -18.20 1.21 13.63
CA PHE A 405 -19.33 1.85 12.96
C PHE A 405 -20.63 1.49 13.70
N GLU A 406 -21.31 2.49 14.27
CA GLU A 406 -22.59 2.35 14.97
C GLU A 406 -23.70 3.14 14.31
N SER A 407 -23.37 4.33 13.80
CA SER A 407 -24.34 5.20 13.11
C SER A 407 -23.63 5.99 12.00
N PRO A 408 -24.30 6.21 10.86
CA PRO A 408 -23.69 6.89 9.73
C PRO A 408 -23.37 8.35 10.06
N ASN A 409 -22.26 8.84 9.50
CA ASN A 409 -21.91 10.26 9.55
C ASN A 409 -23.03 11.09 8.91
N PRO A 410 -23.62 12.05 9.60
CA PRO A 410 -24.76 12.83 9.12
C PRO A 410 -24.47 13.68 7.86
N GLN A 411 -23.19 13.85 7.50
CA GLN A 411 -22.79 14.51 6.26
C GLN A 411 -22.78 13.56 5.04
N ILE A 412 -23.05 12.26 5.26
CA ILE A 412 -23.05 11.24 4.21
C ILE A 412 -24.48 10.70 4.04
N ASP A 413 -25.06 10.89 2.86
CA ASP A 413 -26.35 10.32 2.51
C ASP A 413 -26.18 8.85 2.07
N PHE A 414 -26.21 7.93 3.02
CA PHE A 414 -26.20 6.50 2.71
C PHE A 414 -27.53 5.97 2.19
N GLU A 415 -28.68 6.55 2.60
CA GLU A 415 -30.00 6.06 2.21
C GLU A 415 -30.23 6.13 0.70
N ASN A 416 -29.71 7.18 0.06
CA ASN A 416 -29.79 7.37 -1.39
C ASN A 416 -28.48 7.05 -2.11
N SER A 417 -27.58 6.32 -1.51
CA SER A 417 -26.25 5.97 -2.04
C SER A 417 -26.23 4.57 -2.65
N PRO A 418 -25.37 4.29 -3.64
CA PRO A 418 -25.02 2.94 -4.07
C PRO A 418 -24.42 2.09 -2.94
N PHE A 419 -23.93 2.72 -1.90
CA PHE A 419 -23.08 2.15 -0.86
C PHE A 419 -23.85 1.83 0.42
N TYR A 420 -23.34 0.82 1.14
CA TYR A 420 -23.81 0.45 2.48
C TYR A 420 -22.63 0.07 3.39
#